data_fc21efef65a3adab69b84dfb8ca4a059
#
_entry.id   fc21efef65a3adab69b84dfb8ca4a059
#
_cell.length_a   1.000
_cell.length_b   1.000
_cell.length_c   1.000
_cell.angle_alpha   90.00
_cell.angle_beta   90.00
_cell.angle_gamma   90.00
#
_symmetry.space_group_name_H-M   'P 1'
#
loop_
_entity.id
_entity.type
_entity.pdbx_description
1 polymer ?
#
loop_
_entity_poly.entity_id
_entity_poly.type
_entity_poly.pdbx_seq_one_letter_code
_entity_poly.pdbx_strand_id
1 'polypeptide(L)'
;MLKMTDPNVTKKTLISGENPESLKIAELLKLMRETRRNRLPVLNADSSPIFVLHISVLTDYITTKALSAANGSTSVSNLTINDLQTDDPQLYHQIITWACVRIGATLADAKRAMEDIPRCSDVFVTTGGRKSDPVVGWLTNVEIGLRSSA
;
A
#
# COMPACT_ATOMS: atom_id res chain seq x y z
N MET A 1 10.16 5.92 12.32
CA MET A 1 9.80 6.07 10.88
C MET A 1 10.69 5.17 10.03
N LEU A 2 10.06 4.43 9.14
CA LEU A 2 10.78 3.65 8.14
C LEU A 2 11.22 4.59 7.02
N LYS A 3 12.53 4.83 6.91
CA LYS A 3 13.07 5.69 5.84
C LYS A 3 13.01 4.93 4.52
N MET A 4 12.43 5.53 3.50
CA MET A 4 12.26 4.87 2.20
C MET A 4 13.59 4.65 1.47
N THR A 5 14.65 5.31 1.91
CA THR A 5 16.00 5.07 1.40
C THR A 5 16.71 3.90 2.08
N ASP A 6 16.14 3.37 3.18
CA ASP A 6 16.70 2.22 3.87
C ASP A 6 16.56 0.98 2.97
N PRO A 7 17.68 0.27 2.65
CA PRO A 7 17.62 -0.92 1.81
C PRO A 7 16.81 -2.07 2.41
N ASN A 8 16.55 -2.04 3.72
CA ASN A 8 15.72 -3.05 4.39
C ASN A 8 14.22 -2.78 4.26
N VAL A 9 13.82 -1.62 3.76
CA VAL A 9 12.41 -1.31 3.51
C VAL A 9 12.00 -1.85 2.16
N THR A 10 11.11 -2.84 2.16
CA THR A 10 10.56 -3.39 0.92
C THR A 10 9.49 -2.46 0.38
N LYS A 11 9.65 -2.06 -0.87
CA LYS A 11 8.69 -1.23 -1.60
C LYS A 11 8.71 -1.60 -3.07
N LYS A 12 7.65 -1.25 -3.78
CA LYS A 12 7.58 -1.35 -5.24
C LYS A 12 7.58 0.06 -5.81
N THR A 13 8.65 0.44 -6.52
CA THR A 13 8.69 1.70 -7.26
C THR A 13 8.46 1.42 -8.73
N LEU A 14 7.49 2.10 -9.33
CA LEU A 14 7.18 1.95 -10.74
C LEU A 14 8.27 2.58 -11.60
N ILE A 15 8.49 2.02 -12.77
CA ILE A 15 9.31 2.67 -13.79
C ILE A 15 8.47 3.70 -14.56
N SER A 16 9.14 4.64 -15.21
CA SER A 16 8.46 5.68 -15.99
C SER A 16 7.56 5.04 -17.07
N GLY A 17 6.30 5.45 -17.11
CA GLY A 17 5.31 4.93 -18.05
C GLY A 17 4.60 3.65 -17.61
N GLU A 18 5.02 3.04 -16.52
CA GLU A 18 4.34 1.86 -15.97
C GLU A 18 3.01 2.27 -15.33
N ASN A 19 1.93 1.55 -15.66
CA ASN A 19 0.60 1.82 -15.11
C ASN A 19 0.41 1.02 -13.80
N PRO A 20 0.15 1.68 -12.66
CA PRO A 20 -0.04 0.99 -11.38
C PRO A 20 -1.23 0.02 -11.41
N GLU A 21 -2.25 0.29 -12.21
CA GLU A 21 -3.44 -0.56 -12.31
C GLU A 21 -3.16 -1.86 -13.07
N SER A 22 -2.08 -1.91 -13.86
CA SER A 22 -1.66 -3.09 -14.62
C SER A 22 -0.83 -4.07 -13.79
N LEU A 23 -0.46 -3.73 -12.57
CA LEU A 23 0.34 -4.60 -11.71
C LEU A 23 -0.42 -5.90 -11.44
N LYS A 24 0.27 -7.03 -11.59
CA LYS A 24 -0.31 -8.35 -11.32
C LYS A 24 -0.28 -8.67 -9.85
N ILE A 25 -1.43 -9.00 -9.29
CA ILE A 25 -1.57 -9.29 -7.87
C ILE A 25 -0.71 -10.49 -7.45
N ALA A 26 -0.63 -11.53 -8.29
CA ALA A 26 0.20 -12.70 -7.99
C ALA A 26 1.68 -12.35 -7.84
N GLU A 27 2.19 -11.42 -8.66
CA GLU A 27 3.58 -10.97 -8.57
C GLU A 27 3.82 -10.15 -7.31
N LEU A 28 2.87 -9.30 -6.93
CA LEU A 28 2.94 -8.51 -5.70
C LEU A 28 2.91 -9.41 -4.46
N LEU A 29 2.03 -10.40 -4.45
CA LEU A 29 1.98 -11.41 -3.37
C LEU A 29 3.29 -12.19 -3.26
N LYS A 30 3.86 -12.56 -4.39
CA LYS A 30 5.15 -13.27 -4.41
C LYS A 30 6.24 -12.42 -3.77
N LEU A 31 6.32 -11.15 -4.14
CA LEU A 31 7.28 -10.22 -3.55
C LEU A 31 7.08 -10.09 -2.04
N MET A 32 5.83 -9.94 -1.59
CA MET A 32 5.53 -9.80 -0.16
C MET A 32 5.89 -11.05 0.63
N ARG A 33 5.63 -12.25 0.07
CA ARG A 33 5.98 -13.52 0.69
C ARG A 33 7.50 -13.75 0.75
N GLU A 34 8.19 -13.47 -0.34
CA GLU A 34 9.65 -13.63 -0.41
C GLU A 34 10.38 -12.71 0.55
N THR A 35 9.84 -11.51 0.76
CA THR A 35 10.42 -10.52 1.67
C THR A 35 9.82 -10.58 3.07
N ARG A 36 8.84 -11.46 3.30
CA ARG A 36 8.13 -11.64 4.58
C ARG A 36 7.50 -10.34 5.07
N ARG A 37 6.86 -9.61 4.17
CA ARG A 37 6.19 -8.35 4.49
C ARG A 37 4.67 -8.50 4.37
N ASN A 38 3.95 -7.95 5.35
CA ASN A 38 2.49 -7.93 5.34
C ASN A 38 1.93 -6.67 4.68
N ARG A 39 2.77 -5.67 4.48
CA ARG A 39 2.42 -4.42 3.81
C ARG A 39 3.49 -4.07 2.79
N LEU A 40 3.06 -3.50 1.66
CA LEU A 40 3.97 -3.11 0.59
C LEU A 40 3.56 -1.74 0.06
N PRO A 41 4.34 -0.69 0.34
CA PRO A 41 4.13 0.61 -0.31
C PRO A 41 4.43 0.50 -1.81
N VAL A 42 3.58 1.09 -2.62
CA VAL A 42 3.77 1.21 -4.07
C VAL A 42 3.88 2.69 -4.42
N LEU A 43 4.97 3.06 -5.08
CA LEU A 43 5.30 4.44 -5.41
C LEU A 43 5.38 4.60 -6.93
N ASN A 44 5.06 5.80 -7.40
CA ASN A 44 5.33 6.23 -8.78
C ASN A 44 6.83 6.31 -9.07
N ALA A 45 7.18 6.47 -10.34
CA ALA A 45 8.58 6.63 -10.76
C ALA A 45 9.25 7.86 -10.12
N ASP A 46 8.48 8.90 -9.81
CA ASP A 46 8.95 10.10 -9.11
C ASP A 46 8.92 9.96 -7.57
N SER A 47 8.68 8.75 -7.08
CA SER A 47 8.56 8.39 -5.66
C SER A 47 7.32 8.94 -4.96
N SER A 48 6.34 9.52 -5.65
CA SER A 48 5.08 9.90 -5.03
C SER A 48 4.26 8.65 -4.69
N PRO A 49 3.43 8.69 -3.62
CA PRO A 49 2.73 7.50 -3.15
C PRO A 49 1.53 7.13 -4.03
N ILE A 50 1.25 5.84 -4.15
CA ILE A 50 0.05 5.34 -4.85
C ILE A 50 -0.77 4.44 -3.93
N PHE A 51 -0.16 3.33 -3.50
CA PHE A 51 -0.85 2.32 -2.70
C PHE A 51 -0.04 1.97 -1.45
N VAL A 52 -0.76 1.49 -0.43
CA VAL A 52 -0.18 0.60 0.57
C VAL A 52 -0.93 -0.71 0.45
N LEU A 53 -0.27 -1.74 -0.08
CA LEU A 53 -0.85 -3.05 -0.23
C LEU A 53 -0.80 -3.79 1.10
N HIS A 54 -1.95 -4.29 1.55
CA HIS A 54 -2.04 -5.16 2.70
C HIS A 54 -2.23 -6.59 2.19
N ILE A 55 -1.41 -7.52 2.67
CA ILE A 55 -1.43 -8.91 2.18
C ILE A 55 -2.82 -9.55 2.35
N SER A 56 -3.53 -9.21 3.41
CA SER A 56 -4.88 -9.71 3.65
C SER A 56 -5.87 -9.30 2.56
N VAL A 57 -5.77 -8.07 2.06
CA VAL A 57 -6.64 -7.56 0.99
C VAL A 57 -6.41 -8.35 -0.30
N LEU A 58 -5.15 -8.53 -0.67
CA LEU A 58 -4.79 -9.26 -1.90
C LEU A 58 -5.18 -10.73 -1.79
N THR A 59 -4.94 -11.35 -0.64
CA THR A 59 -5.26 -12.76 -0.39
C THR A 59 -6.78 -12.97 -0.41
N ASP A 60 -7.54 -12.09 0.22
CA ASP A 60 -9.01 -12.17 0.24
C ASP A 60 -9.58 -12.09 -1.18
N TYR A 61 -9.06 -11.18 -1.98
CA TYR A 61 -9.51 -11.04 -3.36
C TYR A 61 -9.21 -12.28 -4.19
N ILE A 62 -7.97 -12.77 -4.14
CA ILE A 62 -7.55 -13.98 -4.89
C ILE A 62 -8.38 -15.19 -4.46
N THR A 63 -8.59 -15.37 -3.15
CA THR A 63 -9.38 -16.48 -2.61
C THR A 63 -10.84 -16.40 -3.09
N THR A 64 -11.44 -15.22 -3.04
CA THR A 64 -12.82 -15.03 -3.50
C THR A 64 -12.95 -15.32 -4.98
N LYS A 65 -12.02 -14.88 -5.80
CA LYS A 65 -12.02 -15.17 -7.25
C LYS A 65 -11.84 -16.64 -7.53
N ALA A 66 -10.95 -17.32 -6.83
CA ALA A 66 -10.71 -18.76 -6.99
C ALA A 66 -11.97 -19.56 -6.63
N LEU A 67 -12.67 -19.18 -5.56
CA LEU A 67 -13.89 -19.87 -5.11
C LEU A 67 -15.09 -19.59 -6.03
N SER A 68 -15.17 -18.41 -6.63
CA SER A 68 -16.27 -18.04 -7.53
C SER A 68 -16.06 -18.52 -8.96
N ALA A 69 -14.88 -19.00 -9.32
CA ALA A 69 -14.59 -19.55 -10.63
C ALA A 69 -15.13 -20.98 -10.73
N ALA A 70 -16.46 -21.12 -10.85
CA ALA A 70 -17.15 -22.41 -10.81
C ALA A 70 -16.67 -23.41 -11.87
N ASN A 71 -16.00 -22.94 -12.94
CA ASN A 71 -15.54 -23.78 -14.06
C ASN A 71 -14.02 -23.70 -14.29
N GLY A 72 -13.26 -23.14 -13.34
CA GLY A 72 -11.82 -23.03 -13.44
C GLY A 72 -11.32 -22.18 -14.61
N SER A 73 -12.19 -21.36 -15.19
CA SER A 73 -11.88 -20.59 -16.40
C SER A 73 -11.13 -19.29 -16.14
N THR A 74 -11.09 -18.83 -14.87
CA THR A 74 -10.37 -17.59 -14.54
C THR A 74 -9.03 -17.92 -13.94
N SER A 75 -7.96 -17.54 -14.65
CA SER A 75 -6.61 -17.67 -14.11
C SER A 75 -6.34 -16.57 -13.10
N VAL A 76 -6.22 -16.94 -11.82
CA VAL A 76 -5.89 -15.98 -10.76
C VAL A 76 -4.51 -15.36 -10.95
N SER A 77 -3.61 -16.02 -11.68
CA SER A 77 -2.26 -15.50 -11.95
C SER A 77 -2.25 -14.27 -12.85
N ASN A 78 -3.33 -14.00 -13.58
CA ASN A 78 -3.44 -12.86 -14.50
C ASN A 78 -4.25 -11.69 -13.91
N LEU A 79 -4.80 -11.83 -12.71
CA LEU A 79 -5.56 -10.75 -12.07
C LEU A 79 -4.67 -9.56 -11.75
N THR A 80 -5.18 -8.37 -12.04
CA THR A 80 -4.46 -7.10 -11.86
C THR A 80 -5.13 -6.24 -10.78
N ILE A 81 -4.47 -5.16 -10.41
CA ILE A 81 -5.06 -4.15 -9.52
C ILE A 81 -6.32 -3.55 -10.14
N ASN A 82 -6.35 -3.38 -11.47
CA ASN A 82 -7.56 -2.91 -12.15
C ASN A 82 -8.73 -3.89 -11.97
N ASP A 83 -8.47 -5.20 -12.01
CA ASP A 83 -9.49 -6.20 -11.73
C ASP A 83 -10.03 -6.08 -10.32
N LEU A 84 -9.14 -5.88 -9.34
CA LEU A 84 -9.53 -5.63 -7.95
C LEU A 84 -10.44 -4.41 -7.83
N GLN A 85 -10.06 -3.32 -8.47
CA GLN A 85 -10.84 -2.08 -8.47
C GLN A 85 -12.24 -2.29 -9.05
N THR A 86 -12.33 -3.01 -10.15
CA THR A 86 -13.58 -3.27 -10.85
C THR A 86 -14.47 -4.25 -10.08
N ASP A 87 -13.89 -5.35 -9.60
CA ASP A 87 -14.64 -6.43 -8.96
C ASP A 87 -15.03 -6.14 -7.52
N ASP A 88 -14.16 -5.46 -6.78
CA ASP A 88 -14.36 -5.18 -5.35
C ASP A 88 -13.84 -3.80 -4.97
N PRO A 89 -14.63 -2.75 -5.25
CA PRO A 89 -14.24 -1.37 -4.93
C PRO A 89 -13.97 -1.13 -3.45
N GLN A 90 -14.60 -1.89 -2.55
CA GLN A 90 -14.37 -1.74 -1.11
C GLN A 90 -12.98 -2.24 -0.70
N LEU A 91 -12.55 -3.39 -1.22
CA LEU A 91 -11.20 -3.88 -1.02
C LEU A 91 -10.16 -2.94 -1.65
N TYR A 92 -10.44 -2.49 -2.88
CA TYR A 92 -9.57 -1.51 -3.54
C TYR A 92 -9.41 -0.24 -2.71
N HIS A 93 -10.50 0.25 -2.11
CA HIS A 93 -10.46 1.44 -1.27
C HIS A 93 -9.47 1.30 -0.12
N GLN A 94 -9.28 0.09 0.42
CA GLN A 94 -8.34 -0.13 1.51
C GLN A 94 -6.88 0.12 1.10
N ILE A 95 -6.51 -0.17 -0.15
CA ILE A 95 -5.13 0.03 -0.61
C ILE A 95 -4.83 1.48 -0.99
N ILE A 96 -5.85 2.29 -1.22
CA ILE A 96 -5.69 3.73 -1.49
C ILE A 96 -5.97 4.59 -0.26
N THR A 97 -6.26 3.96 0.89
CA THR A 97 -6.54 4.67 2.14
C THR A 97 -5.26 4.81 2.95
N TRP A 98 -4.61 5.94 2.83
CA TRP A 98 -3.41 6.31 3.56
C TRP A 98 -3.39 7.83 3.74
N ALA A 99 -2.76 8.26 4.83
CA ALA A 99 -2.58 9.68 5.11
C ALA A 99 -1.20 10.15 4.67
N CYS A 100 -1.01 11.45 4.65
CA CYS A 100 0.24 12.08 4.23
C CYS A 100 0.56 13.24 5.15
N VAL A 101 1.81 13.30 5.60
CA VAL A 101 2.34 14.44 6.37
C VAL A 101 3.66 14.88 5.75
N ARG A 102 4.05 16.12 6.03
CA ARG A 102 5.32 16.65 5.53
C ARG A 102 6.51 16.19 6.37
N ILE A 103 7.69 16.21 5.79
CA ILE A 103 8.93 16.01 6.53
C ILE A 103 9.03 17.07 7.66
N GLY A 104 9.46 16.64 8.85
CA GLY A 104 9.49 17.51 10.03
C GLY A 104 8.22 17.49 10.85
N ALA A 105 7.14 16.85 10.39
CA ALA A 105 5.94 16.66 11.20
C ALA A 105 6.23 15.81 12.44
N THR A 106 5.49 16.07 13.50
CA THR A 106 5.63 15.30 14.75
C THR A 106 4.85 13.99 14.65
N LEU A 107 5.15 13.06 15.58
CA LEU A 107 4.39 11.82 15.69
C LEU A 107 2.90 12.10 15.98
N ALA A 108 2.61 13.13 16.78
CA ALA A 108 1.24 13.57 17.06
C ALA A 108 0.53 14.05 15.79
N ASP A 109 1.23 14.75 14.90
CA ASP A 109 0.69 15.18 13.61
C ASP A 109 0.36 13.97 12.73
N ALA A 110 1.25 12.98 12.68
CA ALA A 110 1.03 11.76 11.91
C ALA A 110 -0.17 10.96 12.45
N LYS A 111 -0.27 10.84 13.77
CA LYS A 111 -1.40 10.16 14.41
C LYS A 111 -2.73 10.85 14.08
N ARG A 112 -2.75 12.18 14.16
CA ARG A 112 -3.95 12.97 13.85
C ARG A 112 -4.34 12.81 12.38
N ALA A 113 -3.37 12.89 11.47
CA ALA A 113 -3.63 12.70 10.03
C ALA A 113 -4.23 11.31 9.75
N MET A 114 -3.73 10.28 10.43
CA MET A 114 -4.24 8.92 10.29
C MET A 114 -5.67 8.81 10.85
N GLU A 115 -5.92 9.39 12.01
CA GLU A 115 -7.23 9.31 12.68
C GLU A 115 -8.34 10.10 11.94
N ASP A 116 -7.95 11.12 11.19
CA ASP A 116 -8.90 11.92 10.40
C ASP A 116 -9.48 11.17 9.20
N ILE A 117 -8.88 10.06 8.81
CA ILE A 117 -9.35 9.24 7.68
C ILE A 117 -9.88 7.91 8.23
N PRO A 118 -11.16 7.58 8.01
CA PRO A 118 -11.72 6.31 8.48
C PRO A 118 -10.95 5.10 7.95
N ARG A 119 -10.63 4.16 8.83
CA ARG A 119 -9.92 2.91 8.50
C ARG A 119 -8.52 3.10 7.95
N CYS A 120 -7.92 4.26 8.16
CA CYS A 120 -6.54 4.54 7.76
C CYS A 120 -5.57 3.95 8.77
N SER A 121 -4.59 3.22 8.28
CA SER A 121 -3.57 2.57 9.13
C SER A 121 -2.14 2.87 8.68
N ASP A 122 -1.98 3.75 7.70
CA ASP A 122 -0.69 4.06 7.12
C ASP A 122 -0.55 5.56 6.89
N VAL A 123 0.65 6.08 7.14
CA VAL A 123 0.98 7.49 6.93
C VAL A 123 2.27 7.57 6.13
N PHE A 124 2.23 8.19 4.98
CA PHE A 124 3.43 8.54 4.23
C PHE A 124 3.97 9.90 4.70
N VAL A 125 5.28 9.98 4.81
CA VAL A 125 5.97 11.24 5.03
C VAL A 125 6.54 11.67 3.69
N THR A 126 6.08 12.80 3.18
CA THR A 126 6.54 13.36 1.92
C THR A 126 7.29 14.66 2.14
N THR A 127 8.00 15.13 1.13
CA THR A 127 8.81 16.35 1.26
C THR A 127 7.97 17.58 1.61
N GLY A 128 6.79 17.72 1.00
CA GLY A 128 5.90 18.87 1.23
C GLY A 128 4.56 18.54 1.87
N GLY A 129 4.33 17.28 2.24
CA GLY A 129 3.06 16.87 2.84
C GLY A 129 1.92 16.65 1.85
N ARG A 130 2.19 16.66 0.55
CA ARG A 130 1.18 16.47 -0.50
C ARG A 130 1.31 15.09 -1.13
N LYS A 131 0.19 14.59 -1.64
CA LYS A 131 0.12 13.29 -2.33
C LYS A 131 0.97 13.25 -3.60
N SER A 132 1.28 14.38 -4.18
CA SER A 132 2.12 14.51 -5.38
C SER A 132 3.61 14.61 -5.08
N ASP A 133 3.99 14.73 -3.81
CA ASP A 133 5.38 14.89 -3.41
C ASP A 133 6.08 13.54 -3.20
N PRO A 134 7.42 13.48 -3.37
CA PRO A 134 8.17 12.25 -3.11
C PRO A 134 8.05 11.79 -1.66
N VAL A 135 7.90 10.49 -1.48
CA VAL A 135 7.85 9.84 -0.17
C VAL A 135 9.28 9.69 0.35
N VAL A 136 9.51 10.15 1.58
CA VAL A 136 10.80 10.00 2.27
C VAL A 136 10.70 9.06 3.47
N GLY A 137 9.50 8.77 3.95
CA GLY A 137 9.29 7.86 5.06
C GLY A 137 7.87 7.33 5.10
N TRP A 138 7.67 6.35 5.97
CA TRP A 138 6.40 5.66 6.13
C TRP A 138 6.24 5.22 7.58
N LEU A 139 5.03 5.42 8.10
CA LEU A 139 4.65 5.01 9.45
C LEU A 139 3.38 4.15 9.36
N THR A 140 3.36 3.06 10.10
CA THR A 140 2.16 2.25 10.24
C THR A 140 1.48 2.55 11.57
N ASN A 141 0.21 2.13 11.70
CA ASN A 141 -0.52 2.25 12.96
C ASN A 141 0.18 1.52 14.11
N VAL A 142 0.88 0.42 13.81
CA VAL A 142 1.65 -0.35 14.81
C VAL A 142 2.79 0.49 15.37
N GLU A 143 3.57 1.13 14.50
CA GLU A 143 4.68 1.99 14.94
C GLU A 143 4.20 3.22 15.70
N ILE A 144 3.12 3.85 15.22
CA ILE A 144 2.54 5.02 15.89
C ILE A 144 2.04 4.63 17.29
N GLY A 145 1.36 3.48 17.41
CA GLY A 145 0.89 2.98 18.69
C GLY A 145 2.02 2.68 19.67
N LEU A 146 3.08 2.00 19.21
CA LEU A 146 4.22 1.66 20.04
C LEU A 146 4.96 2.91 20.57
N ARG A 147 5.13 3.92 19.72
CA ARG A 147 5.86 5.13 20.08
C ARG A 147 5.03 6.09 20.92
N SER A 148 3.71 6.12 20.72
CA SER A 148 2.84 7.04 21.48
C SER A 148 2.44 6.52 22.86
N SER A 149 2.67 5.24 23.14
CA SER A 149 2.43 4.65 24.47
C SER A 149 3.65 4.69 25.39
N ALA A 150 4.76 5.22 24.92
CA ALA A 150 5.99 5.36 25.71
C ALA A 150 5.96 6.59 26.59
#